data_1f669e8f3df53335dd271d5b98619760
#
_entry.id   1f669e8f3df53335dd271d5b98619760
#
_cell.length_a   1.000
_cell.length_b   1.000
_cell.length_c   1.000
_cell.angle_alpha   90.00
_cell.angle_beta   90.00
_cell.angle_gamma   90.00
#
_symmetry.space_group_name_H-M   'P 1'
#
loop_
_entity.id
_entity.type
_entity.pdbx_description
1 polymer ?
#
loop_
_entity_poly.entity_id
_entity_poly.type
_entity_poly.pdbx_seq_one_letter_code
_entity_poly.pdbx_strand_id
1 'polypeptide(L)'
;RKSSAMLASVLRRAARPAARLAAPAKAQSRFMAMGPAVGGSVSDELLDKLGTLSTQSLIDGLWVMGWPDATIEGARPLGKGQKACGRSVTLNFVPQRPDIAADKPAGMESPEYEAFEQCGPRSVLVMSSVGPWESVGGDIKFLRLKQLGVGGLVTDGSVRDTDEILSYGFPTWSFSTTPKQGPAAMQPWEANGVINCGKVVVRPGDAIIGDQDGVVVVPAAVAEKVYEIAHGREVVEEIIKAELVANPGPPG
;
A
#
# COMPACT_ATOMS: atom_id res chain seq x y z
N ARG A 1 -24.03 -56.08 9.76
CA ARG A 1 -22.63 -56.57 9.99
C ARG A 1 -21.72 -56.54 8.76
N LYS A 2 -22.20 -56.14 7.54
CA LYS A 2 -21.35 -56.03 6.33
C LYS A 2 -20.85 -54.64 6.02
N SER A 3 -21.33 -53.59 6.73
CA SER A 3 -20.95 -52.19 6.48
C SER A 3 -19.67 -51.75 7.22
N SER A 4 -19.32 -52.44 8.34
CA SER A 4 -18.15 -52.05 9.15
C SER A 4 -16.80 -52.52 8.58
N ALA A 5 -16.81 -53.59 7.77
CA ALA A 5 -15.59 -54.16 7.19
C ALA A 5 -15.10 -53.37 5.97
N MET A 6 -16.01 -52.65 5.26
CA MET A 6 -15.66 -51.87 4.08
C MET A 6 -15.02 -50.53 4.44
N LEU A 7 -15.43 -49.93 5.57
CA LEU A 7 -14.83 -48.70 6.08
C LEU A 7 -13.40 -48.91 6.60
N ALA A 8 -13.12 -50.09 7.20
CA ALA A 8 -11.79 -50.41 7.69
C ALA A 8 -10.76 -50.71 6.60
N SER A 9 -11.20 -51.10 5.39
CA SER A 9 -10.31 -51.34 4.25
C SER A 9 -9.88 -50.05 3.55
N VAL A 10 -10.73 -49.04 3.55
CA VAL A 10 -10.42 -47.71 2.96
C VAL A 10 -9.42 -46.96 3.83
N LEU A 11 -9.54 -47.05 5.14
CA LEU A 11 -8.63 -46.39 6.09
C LEU A 11 -7.23 -47.02 6.16
N ARG A 12 -7.08 -48.31 5.80
CA ARG A 12 -5.76 -48.98 5.78
C ARG A 12 -4.95 -48.70 4.51
N ARG A 13 -5.53 -48.13 3.46
CA ARG A 13 -4.82 -47.77 2.23
C ARG A 13 -4.19 -46.38 2.28
N ALA A 14 -4.54 -45.57 3.26
CA ALA A 14 -4.00 -44.19 3.43
C ALA A 14 -2.73 -44.11 4.29
N ALA A 15 -2.30 -45.24 4.91
CA ALA A 15 -1.11 -45.26 5.74
C ALA A 15 0.07 -45.92 5.01
N ARG A 16 0.50 -45.32 3.87
CA ARG A 16 1.84 -45.56 3.39
C ARG A 16 2.75 -44.49 4.02
N PRO A 17 3.89 -44.89 4.64
CA PRO A 17 4.84 -43.90 5.13
C PRO A 17 5.31 -43.06 3.94
N ALA A 18 5.06 -41.77 3.99
CA ALA A 18 5.64 -40.81 3.06
C ALA A 18 7.16 -40.93 3.15
N ALA A 19 7.78 -41.40 2.09
CA ALA A 19 9.23 -41.27 1.94
C ALA A 19 9.54 -39.79 2.17
N ARG A 20 10.40 -39.50 3.16
CA ARG A 20 10.96 -38.15 3.33
C ARG A 20 11.74 -37.83 2.05
N LEU A 21 11.07 -37.13 1.14
CA LEU A 21 11.77 -36.37 0.12
C LEU A 21 12.62 -35.35 0.88
N ALA A 22 13.93 -35.48 0.77
CA ALA A 22 14.85 -34.46 1.24
C ALA A 22 14.38 -33.13 0.65
N ALA A 23 14.14 -32.15 1.53
CA ALA A 23 13.85 -30.81 1.10
C ALA A 23 14.96 -30.36 0.14
N PRO A 24 14.63 -29.80 -1.03
CA PRO A 24 15.64 -29.24 -1.88
C PRO A 24 16.39 -28.19 -1.05
N ALA A 25 17.73 -28.22 -1.11
CA ALA A 25 18.57 -27.23 -0.50
C ALA A 25 17.98 -25.86 -0.83
N LYS A 26 17.78 -25.03 0.22
CA LYS A 26 17.33 -23.65 0.09
C LYS A 26 18.08 -23.03 -1.08
N ALA A 27 17.41 -22.87 -2.22
CA ALA A 27 17.80 -21.90 -3.18
C ALA A 27 17.75 -20.57 -2.42
N GLN A 28 18.89 -20.12 -1.93
CA GLN A 28 19.04 -18.74 -1.55
C GLN A 28 18.73 -17.96 -2.82
N SER A 29 17.49 -17.47 -2.93
CA SER A 29 17.16 -16.47 -3.91
C SER A 29 18.17 -15.35 -3.67
N ARG A 30 19.10 -15.20 -4.59
CA ARG A 30 19.86 -13.98 -4.72
C ARG A 30 18.82 -12.91 -5.09
N PHE A 31 18.14 -12.39 -4.10
CA PHE A 31 17.59 -11.05 -4.19
C PHE A 31 18.81 -10.17 -4.46
N MET A 32 19.03 -9.83 -5.72
CA MET A 32 19.81 -8.65 -6.01
C MET A 32 19.04 -7.55 -5.31
N ALA A 33 19.59 -7.08 -4.19
CA ALA A 33 19.17 -5.82 -3.62
C ALA A 33 19.19 -4.85 -4.81
N MET A 34 18.00 -4.47 -5.28
CA MET A 34 17.90 -3.39 -6.25
C MET A 34 18.63 -2.24 -5.60
N GLY A 35 19.64 -1.72 -6.29
CA GLY A 35 20.47 -0.64 -5.77
C GLY A 35 19.58 0.49 -5.26
N PRO A 36 20.07 1.37 -4.38
CA PRO A 36 19.28 2.43 -3.79
C PRO A 36 18.49 3.13 -4.89
N ALA A 37 17.18 3.28 -4.69
CA ALA A 37 16.32 3.93 -5.65
C ALA A 37 17.01 5.22 -6.08
N VAL A 38 17.20 5.41 -7.39
CA VAL A 38 17.85 6.61 -7.92
C VAL A 38 17.00 7.81 -7.46
N GLY A 39 17.40 8.47 -6.36
CA GLY A 39 16.63 9.52 -5.73
C GLY A 39 16.64 9.50 -4.19
N GLY A 40 17.12 8.42 -3.56
CA GLY A 40 17.13 8.27 -2.10
C GLY A 40 15.77 7.85 -1.53
N SER A 41 15.73 7.69 -0.23
CA SER A 41 14.53 7.39 0.56
C SER A 41 14.40 8.43 1.66
N VAL A 42 13.18 8.82 2.00
CA VAL A 42 12.92 9.76 3.09
C VAL A 42 13.40 9.17 4.41
N SER A 43 14.14 9.96 5.21
CA SER A 43 14.65 9.50 6.51
C SER A 43 13.52 9.31 7.54
N ASP A 44 13.77 8.55 8.60
CA ASP A 44 12.80 8.37 9.68
C ASP A 44 12.42 9.69 10.36
N GLU A 45 13.42 10.53 10.61
CA GLU A 45 13.20 11.84 11.21
C GLU A 45 12.31 12.75 10.33
N LEU A 46 12.55 12.73 9.02
CA LEU A 46 11.74 13.54 8.10
C LEU A 46 10.32 12.97 7.94
N LEU A 47 10.16 11.64 7.97
CA LEU A 47 8.83 11.03 8.00
C LEU A 47 8.03 11.46 9.23
N ASP A 48 8.66 11.46 10.40
CA ASP A 48 8.01 11.89 11.65
C ASP A 48 7.56 13.36 11.54
N LYS A 49 8.37 14.21 10.95
CA LYS A 49 8.03 15.61 10.68
C LYS A 49 6.87 15.74 9.67
N LEU A 50 6.95 15.06 8.53
CA LEU A 50 5.90 15.09 7.50
C LEU A 50 4.56 14.56 8.03
N GLY A 51 4.59 13.53 8.85
CA GLY A 51 3.40 12.93 9.46
C GLY A 51 2.64 13.83 10.44
N THR A 52 3.24 14.96 10.88
CA THR A 52 2.55 15.96 11.71
C THR A 52 1.71 16.93 10.89
N LEU A 53 1.96 17.03 9.59
CA LEU A 53 1.31 17.99 8.70
C LEU A 53 0.05 17.39 8.05
N SER A 54 -0.87 18.25 7.65
CA SER A 54 -2.04 17.88 6.88
C SER A 54 -1.68 17.58 5.42
N THR A 55 -2.49 16.76 4.74
CA THR A 55 -2.30 16.51 3.30
C THR A 55 -2.42 17.79 2.50
N GLN A 56 -3.29 18.72 2.88
CA GLN A 56 -3.49 20.02 2.23
C GLN A 56 -2.22 20.87 2.28
N SER A 57 -1.61 20.99 3.47
CA SER A 57 -0.37 21.77 3.64
C SER A 57 0.78 21.21 2.80
N LEU A 58 0.86 19.87 2.68
CA LEU A 58 1.87 19.21 1.85
C LEU A 58 1.66 19.49 0.36
N ILE A 59 0.41 19.44 -0.13
CA ILE A 59 0.08 19.82 -1.52
C ILE A 59 0.40 21.28 -1.76
N ASP A 60 0.09 22.17 -0.84
CA ASP A 60 0.44 23.57 -0.93
C ASP A 60 1.96 23.79 -1.01
N GLY A 61 2.72 23.02 -0.21
CA GLY A 61 4.18 23.05 -0.26
C GLY A 61 4.72 22.65 -1.63
N LEU A 62 4.19 21.58 -2.21
CA LEU A 62 4.53 21.12 -3.56
C LEU A 62 4.14 22.16 -4.62
N TRP A 63 2.92 22.71 -4.53
CA TRP A 63 2.43 23.72 -5.46
C TRP A 63 3.28 24.99 -5.47
N VAL A 64 3.68 25.49 -4.30
CA VAL A 64 4.57 26.67 -4.19
C VAL A 64 5.92 26.43 -4.88
N MET A 65 6.39 25.17 -4.88
CA MET A 65 7.60 24.77 -5.59
C MET A 65 7.41 24.60 -7.11
N GLY A 66 6.18 24.73 -7.62
CA GLY A 66 5.86 24.42 -9.02
C GLY A 66 5.87 22.94 -9.34
N TRP A 67 5.71 22.06 -8.31
CA TRP A 67 5.61 20.62 -8.51
C TRP A 67 4.23 20.26 -9.11
N PRO A 68 4.16 19.26 -10.02
CA PRO A 68 2.89 18.76 -10.52
C PRO A 68 2.01 18.24 -9.39
N ASP A 69 0.71 18.08 -9.65
CA ASP A 69 -0.21 17.47 -8.69
C ASP A 69 0.31 16.11 -8.22
N ALA A 70 0.31 15.92 -6.92
CA ALA A 70 0.83 14.75 -6.24
C ALA A 70 -0.25 14.06 -5.37
N THR A 71 -1.52 14.39 -5.59
CA THR A 71 -2.67 13.73 -4.97
C THR A 71 -3.02 12.45 -5.72
N ILE A 72 -3.00 11.30 -5.05
CA ILE A 72 -3.46 10.04 -5.66
C ILE A 72 -4.97 10.14 -5.90
N GLU A 73 -5.33 10.38 -7.14
CA GLU A 73 -6.73 10.61 -7.53
C GLU A 73 -7.58 9.36 -7.26
N GLY A 74 -8.71 9.57 -6.61
CA GLY A 74 -9.68 8.51 -6.32
C GLY A 74 -9.42 7.71 -5.06
N ALA A 75 -8.21 7.74 -4.49
CA ALA A 75 -7.93 7.07 -3.23
C ALA A 75 -8.63 7.76 -2.06
N ARG A 76 -9.65 7.11 -1.51
CA ARG A 76 -10.45 7.59 -0.38
C ARG A 76 -10.27 6.71 0.84
N PRO A 77 -10.26 7.27 2.05
CA PRO A 77 -10.15 6.49 3.26
C PRO A 77 -11.35 5.55 3.40
N LEU A 78 -11.08 4.29 3.70
CA LEU A 78 -12.13 3.29 3.91
C LEU A 78 -12.92 3.54 5.20
N GLY A 79 -12.25 4.04 6.23
CA GLY A 79 -12.83 4.36 7.52
C GLY A 79 -12.56 5.80 7.95
N LYS A 80 -13.36 6.28 8.92
CA LYS A 80 -13.19 7.62 9.48
C LYS A 80 -11.96 7.75 10.37
N GLY A 81 -11.26 8.89 10.27
CA GLY A 81 -10.15 9.22 11.13
C GLY A 81 -8.87 8.42 10.85
N GLN A 82 -8.82 7.71 9.72
CA GLN A 82 -7.61 7.01 9.32
C GLN A 82 -6.50 7.99 8.97
N LYS A 83 -5.28 7.65 9.39
CA LYS A 83 -4.06 8.36 9.04
C LYS A 83 -2.97 7.35 8.70
N ALA A 84 -2.14 7.69 7.73
CA ALA A 84 -0.91 6.97 7.43
C ALA A 84 0.20 7.95 7.11
N CYS A 85 1.41 7.59 7.51
CA CYS A 85 2.64 8.22 7.07
C CYS A 85 3.72 7.14 6.99
N GLY A 86 4.33 6.99 5.84
CA GLY A 86 5.37 5.98 5.64
C GLY A 86 6.02 6.09 4.26
N ARG A 87 7.10 5.34 4.08
CA ARG A 87 7.74 5.22 2.77
C ARG A 87 6.93 4.30 1.88
N SER A 88 6.80 4.66 0.63
CA SER A 88 6.18 3.79 -0.36
C SER A 88 6.99 2.51 -0.58
N VAL A 89 6.32 1.39 -0.47
CA VAL A 89 6.62 0.14 -1.16
C VAL A 89 5.56 0.01 -2.25
N THR A 90 5.94 -0.35 -3.46
CA THR A 90 5.02 -0.30 -4.58
C THR A 90 4.74 -1.69 -5.15
N LEU A 91 3.54 -1.89 -5.66
CA LEU A 91 3.14 -3.08 -6.41
C LEU A 91 2.34 -2.67 -7.64
N ASN A 92 2.78 -3.12 -8.81
CA ASN A 92 2.08 -2.90 -10.06
C ASN A 92 1.28 -4.14 -10.46
N PHE A 93 0.03 -3.94 -10.88
CA PHE A 93 -0.79 -4.95 -11.54
C PHE A 93 -0.89 -4.68 -13.03
N VAL A 94 -1.03 -5.73 -13.81
CA VAL A 94 -1.34 -5.68 -15.25
C VAL A 94 -2.61 -6.48 -15.54
N PRO A 95 -3.33 -6.17 -16.62
CA PRO A 95 -4.48 -6.98 -17.01
C PRO A 95 -4.13 -8.46 -17.14
N GLN A 96 -5.05 -9.33 -16.72
CA GLN A 96 -4.88 -10.77 -16.83
C GLN A 96 -4.67 -11.17 -18.29
N ARG A 97 -3.58 -11.90 -18.52
CA ARG A 97 -3.22 -12.35 -19.87
C ARG A 97 -2.59 -13.75 -19.78
N PRO A 98 -3.34 -14.80 -20.18
CA PRO A 98 -2.93 -16.19 -19.91
C PRO A 98 -1.59 -16.61 -20.53
N ASP A 99 -1.20 -16.03 -21.66
CA ASP A 99 0.06 -16.36 -22.34
C ASP A 99 1.31 -15.86 -21.60
N ILE A 100 1.18 -14.78 -20.79
CA ILE A 100 2.28 -14.26 -19.97
C ILE A 100 2.09 -14.54 -18.47
N ALA A 101 1.01 -15.19 -18.08
CA ALA A 101 0.76 -15.46 -16.66
C ALA A 101 1.84 -16.32 -16.02
N ALA A 102 2.48 -17.20 -16.81
CA ALA A 102 3.58 -18.06 -16.35
C ALA A 102 4.96 -17.35 -16.29
N ASP A 103 5.07 -16.13 -16.79
CA ASP A 103 6.33 -15.36 -16.74
C ASP A 103 6.66 -14.87 -15.32
N LYS A 104 5.67 -14.88 -14.44
CA LYS A 104 5.81 -14.52 -13.03
C LYS A 104 5.50 -15.72 -12.14
N PRO A 105 6.26 -15.91 -11.06
CA PRO A 105 5.98 -16.96 -10.10
C PRO A 105 4.61 -16.73 -9.45
N ALA A 106 3.96 -17.82 -9.03
CA ALA A 106 2.65 -17.80 -8.38
C ALA A 106 2.76 -18.06 -6.88
N GLY A 107 1.65 -17.83 -6.16
CA GLY A 107 1.58 -18.08 -4.72
C GLY A 107 2.53 -17.20 -3.93
N MET A 108 3.23 -17.79 -2.98
CA MET A 108 4.12 -17.07 -2.06
C MET A 108 5.38 -16.49 -2.71
N GLU A 109 5.69 -16.88 -3.93
CA GLU A 109 6.82 -16.35 -4.71
C GLU A 109 6.37 -15.26 -5.71
N SER A 110 5.09 -14.91 -5.71
CA SER A 110 4.55 -13.90 -6.62
C SER A 110 5.06 -12.50 -6.29
N PRO A 111 5.08 -11.58 -7.27
CA PRO A 111 5.43 -10.17 -7.02
C PRO A 111 4.60 -9.52 -5.92
N GLU A 112 3.39 -10.00 -5.67
CA GLU A 112 2.55 -9.49 -4.58
C GLU A 112 3.16 -9.80 -3.20
N TYR A 113 3.56 -11.05 -2.96
CA TYR A 113 4.20 -11.41 -1.69
C TYR A 113 5.63 -10.88 -1.59
N GLU A 114 6.33 -10.73 -2.72
CA GLU A 114 7.60 -10.03 -2.77
C GLU A 114 7.46 -8.58 -2.26
N ALA A 115 6.43 -7.86 -2.70
CA ALA A 115 6.14 -6.52 -2.18
C ALA A 115 5.79 -6.53 -0.68
N PHE A 116 5.03 -7.53 -0.21
CA PHE A 116 4.68 -7.66 1.20
C PHE A 116 5.92 -7.89 2.09
N GLU A 117 6.87 -8.70 1.64
CA GLU A 117 8.11 -8.96 2.37
C GLU A 117 9.04 -7.73 2.44
N GLN A 118 8.89 -6.79 1.51
CA GLN A 118 9.59 -5.50 1.54
C GLN A 118 8.89 -4.47 2.44
N CYS A 119 7.67 -4.76 2.86
CA CYS A 119 6.93 -3.91 3.78
C CYS A 119 7.33 -4.16 5.24
N GLY A 120 7.18 -3.12 6.07
CA GLY A 120 7.40 -3.19 7.50
C GLY A 120 6.97 -1.92 8.21
N PRO A 121 7.34 -1.74 9.46
CA PRO A 121 7.11 -0.50 10.17
C PRO A 121 7.65 0.70 9.36
N ARG A 122 6.89 1.78 9.32
CA ARG A 122 7.20 3.00 8.54
C ARG A 122 7.09 2.85 7.02
N SER A 123 6.45 1.79 6.52
CA SER A 123 6.09 1.69 5.11
C SER A 123 4.58 1.86 4.89
N VAL A 124 4.22 2.31 3.71
CA VAL A 124 2.87 2.29 3.15
C VAL A 124 2.93 1.54 1.83
N LEU A 125 2.10 0.52 1.68
CA LEU A 125 2.02 -0.22 0.42
C LEU A 125 1.14 0.53 -0.57
N VAL A 126 1.69 0.88 -1.73
CA VAL A 126 0.96 1.54 -2.81
C VAL A 126 0.77 0.56 -3.96
N MET A 127 -0.47 0.26 -4.30
CA MET A 127 -0.84 -0.69 -5.34
C MET A 127 -1.50 0.02 -6.53
N SER A 128 -0.90 -0.08 -7.70
CA SER A 128 -1.48 0.42 -8.96
C SER A 128 -2.36 -0.65 -9.58
N SER A 129 -3.65 -0.40 -9.69
CA SER A 129 -4.63 -1.32 -10.30
C SER A 129 -4.73 -1.14 -11.82
N VAL A 130 -5.36 -2.09 -12.49
CA VAL A 130 -5.68 -1.99 -13.94
C VAL A 130 -6.95 -1.18 -14.20
N GLY A 131 -7.63 -0.77 -13.15
CA GLY A 131 -8.83 0.04 -13.23
C GLY A 131 -9.48 0.21 -11.85
N PRO A 132 -10.35 1.21 -11.71
CA PRO A 132 -10.86 1.63 -10.40
C PRO A 132 -11.78 0.59 -9.73
N TRP A 133 -12.36 -0.33 -10.50
CA TRP A 133 -13.34 -1.31 -10.01
C TRP A 133 -12.75 -2.69 -9.75
N GLU A 134 -11.45 -2.89 -9.98
CA GLU A 134 -10.81 -4.17 -9.79
C GLU A 134 -10.19 -4.27 -8.38
N SER A 135 -10.40 -5.41 -7.71
CA SER A 135 -9.96 -5.59 -6.34
C SER A 135 -8.47 -5.94 -6.27
N VAL A 136 -7.67 -5.11 -5.61
CA VAL A 136 -6.26 -5.40 -5.34
C VAL A 136 -6.06 -6.38 -4.18
N GLY A 137 -7.07 -6.58 -3.33
CA GLY A 137 -6.98 -7.48 -2.20
C GLY A 137 -8.15 -7.38 -1.23
N GLY A 138 -8.07 -8.16 -0.16
CA GLY A 138 -9.08 -8.23 0.89
C GLY A 138 -8.46 -8.61 2.24
N ASP A 139 -9.29 -9.02 3.18
CA ASP A 139 -9.03 -9.16 4.62
C ASP A 139 -7.77 -9.93 4.97
N ILE A 140 -7.59 -11.16 4.47
CA ILE A 140 -6.47 -12.04 4.84
C ILE A 140 -5.12 -11.40 4.49
N LYS A 141 -5.01 -10.79 3.30
CA LYS A 141 -3.80 -10.13 2.85
C LYS A 141 -3.50 -8.89 3.69
N PHE A 142 -4.52 -8.09 3.96
CA PHE A 142 -4.37 -6.84 4.72
C PHE A 142 -4.12 -7.11 6.21
N LEU A 143 -4.70 -8.18 6.75
CA LEU A 143 -4.35 -8.64 8.10
C LEU A 143 -2.86 -9.02 8.19
N ARG A 144 -2.32 -9.68 7.17
CA ARG A 144 -0.88 -9.96 7.10
C ARG A 144 -0.05 -8.68 7.06
N LEU A 145 -0.42 -7.68 6.26
CA LEU A 145 0.27 -6.39 6.23
C LEU A 145 0.24 -5.69 7.59
N LYS A 146 -0.91 -5.73 8.28
CA LYS A 146 -1.03 -5.21 9.64
C LYS A 146 -0.09 -5.94 10.62
N GLN A 147 0.02 -7.27 10.53
CA GLN A 147 0.95 -8.05 11.36
C GLN A 147 2.42 -7.68 11.12
N LEU A 148 2.77 -7.29 9.89
CA LEU A 148 4.10 -6.78 9.53
C LEU A 148 4.35 -5.35 10.04
N GLY A 149 3.35 -4.70 10.62
CA GLY A 149 3.45 -3.31 11.11
C GLY A 149 3.37 -2.26 10.02
N VAL A 150 2.84 -2.62 8.84
CA VAL A 150 2.69 -1.69 7.71
C VAL A 150 1.73 -0.56 8.09
N GLY A 151 2.11 0.69 7.81
CA GLY A 151 1.35 1.87 8.22
C GLY A 151 0.03 2.06 7.48
N GLY A 152 -0.15 1.42 6.33
CA GLY A 152 -1.40 1.48 5.56
C GLY A 152 -1.24 0.97 4.13
N LEU A 153 -2.36 0.92 3.43
CA LEU A 153 -2.44 0.55 2.01
C LEU A 153 -3.15 1.65 1.22
N VAL A 154 -2.63 1.95 0.06
CA VAL A 154 -3.19 2.92 -0.89
C VAL A 154 -3.31 2.29 -2.27
N THR A 155 -4.45 2.46 -2.91
CA THR A 155 -4.67 1.99 -4.29
C THR A 155 -5.62 2.90 -5.07
N ASP A 156 -5.41 3.02 -6.36
CA ASP A 156 -6.35 3.59 -7.31
C ASP A 156 -7.41 2.58 -7.80
N GLY A 157 -7.33 1.35 -7.30
CA GLY A 157 -8.33 0.30 -7.47
C GLY A 157 -9.30 0.18 -6.31
N SER A 158 -10.03 -0.92 -6.28
CA SER A 158 -10.98 -1.27 -5.21
C SER A 158 -10.39 -2.30 -4.25
N VAL A 159 -11.03 -2.42 -3.08
CA VAL A 159 -10.76 -3.46 -2.09
C VAL A 159 -12.04 -4.23 -1.80
N ARG A 160 -11.92 -5.41 -1.19
CA ARG A 160 -13.05 -6.21 -0.72
C ARG A 160 -12.91 -6.55 0.76
N ASP A 161 -13.91 -7.26 1.31
CA ASP A 161 -13.92 -7.68 2.72
C ASP A 161 -13.81 -6.48 3.69
N THR A 162 -14.57 -5.44 3.37
CA THR A 162 -14.45 -4.10 3.99
C THR A 162 -14.72 -4.13 5.49
N ASP A 163 -15.75 -4.87 5.93
CA ASP A 163 -16.15 -4.94 7.33
C ASP A 163 -15.04 -5.57 8.18
N GLU A 164 -14.38 -6.60 7.67
CA GLU A 164 -13.25 -7.25 8.32
C GLU A 164 -12.06 -6.31 8.42
N ILE A 165 -11.70 -5.61 7.32
CA ILE A 165 -10.60 -4.65 7.30
C ILE A 165 -10.84 -3.53 8.33
N LEU A 166 -12.06 -3.01 8.40
CA LEU A 166 -12.46 -2.00 9.38
C LEU A 166 -12.40 -2.55 10.81
N SER A 167 -12.82 -3.80 11.03
CA SER A 167 -12.88 -4.41 12.36
C SER A 167 -11.51 -4.50 13.05
N TYR A 168 -10.46 -4.76 12.30
CA TYR A 168 -9.09 -4.78 12.85
C TYR A 168 -8.32 -3.48 12.62
N GLY A 169 -8.95 -2.46 12.00
CA GLY A 169 -8.41 -1.10 11.92
C GLY A 169 -7.13 -0.97 11.11
N PHE A 170 -7.01 -1.62 9.95
CA PHE A 170 -5.88 -1.41 9.04
C PHE A 170 -6.14 -0.20 8.15
N PRO A 171 -5.32 0.86 8.20
CA PRO A 171 -5.53 2.06 7.41
C PRO A 171 -5.49 1.75 5.90
N THR A 172 -6.57 2.07 5.21
CA THR A 172 -6.72 1.72 3.80
C THR A 172 -7.37 2.86 3.03
N TRP A 173 -6.77 3.24 1.90
CA TRP A 173 -7.34 4.17 0.92
C TRP A 173 -7.52 3.44 -0.40
N SER A 174 -8.72 3.50 -0.94
CA SER A 174 -9.07 2.88 -2.21
C SER A 174 -10.02 3.75 -3.02
N PHE A 175 -10.11 3.51 -4.31
CA PHE A 175 -11.12 4.17 -5.15
C PHE A 175 -12.53 3.78 -4.71
N SER A 176 -12.75 2.48 -4.45
CA SER A 176 -14.07 1.96 -4.07
C SER A 176 -13.93 0.62 -3.34
N THR A 177 -15.07 -0.01 -3.09
CA THR A 177 -15.19 -1.38 -2.60
C THR A 177 -15.90 -2.24 -3.65
N THR A 178 -15.58 -3.54 -3.71
CA THR A 178 -16.15 -4.46 -4.71
C THR A 178 -16.10 -5.90 -4.23
N PRO A 179 -17.09 -6.75 -4.55
CA PRO A 179 -17.00 -8.18 -4.29
C PRO A 179 -16.16 -8.94 -5.34
N LYS A 180 -15.63 -8.26 -6.35
CA LYS A 180 -14.88 -8.91 -7.44
C LYS A 180 -13.62 -9.64 -6.94
N GLN A 181 -13.25 -10.67 -7.67
CA GLN A 181 -11.97 -11.36 -7.54
C GLN A 181 -10.92 -10.68 -8.42
N GLY A 182 -9.88 -10.09 -7.82
CA GLY A 182 -8.79 -9.45 -8.55
C GLY A 182 -8.14 -10.34 -9.60
N PRO A 183 -7.75 -11.60 -9.28
CA PRO A 183 -7.14 -12.52 -10.24
C PRO A 183 -7.97 -12.86 -11.48
N ALA A 184 -9.26 -12.55 -11.48
CA ALA A 184 -10.10 -12.71 -12.68
C ALA A 184 -9.85 -11.64 -13.74
N ALA A 185 -9.32 -10.48 -13.36
CA ALA A 185 -9.13 -9.33 -14.23
C ALA A 185 -7.68 -8.89 -14.36
N MET A 186 -6.85 -9.16 -13.36
CA MET A 186 -5.47 -8.68 -13.28
C MET A 186 -4.54 -9.66 -12.57
N GLN A 187 -3.25 -9.48 -12.80
CA GLN A 187 -2.18 -10.24 -12.16
C GLN A 187 -1.11 -9.31 -11.60
N PRO A 188 -0.49 -9.64 -10.45
CA PRO A 188 0.63 -8.88 -9.92
C PRO A 188 1.81 -9.01 -10.88
N TRP A 189 2.51 -7.91 -11.15
CA TRP A 189 3.52 -7.88 -12.18
C TRP A 189 4.91 -7.51 -11.70
N GLU A 190 5.00 -6.45 -10.90
CA GLU A 190 6.29 -5.93 -10.44
C GLU A 190 6.17 -5.38 -9.02
N ALA A 191 7.06 -5.85 -8.15
CA ALA A 191 7.23 -5.33 -6.80
C ALA A 191 8.29 -4.24 -6.78
N ASN A 192 8.02 -3.19 -6.02
CA ASN A 192 8.94 -2.11 -5.71
C ASN A 192 9.59 -1.42 -6.93
N GLY A 193 8.85 -1.35 -8.04
CA GLY A 193 9.15 -0.54 -9.21
C GLY A 193 8.52 0.85 -9.16
N VAL A 194 8.80 1.69 -10.15
CA VAL A 194 8.10 2.96 -10.35
C VAL A 194 6.72 2.69 -10.94
N ILE A 195 5.68 3.16 -10.29
CA ILE A 195 4.30 2.93 -10.72
C ILE A 195 3.55 4.24 -10.99
N ASN A 196 2.45 4.15 -11.73
CA ASN A 196 1.43 5.19 -11.81
C ASN A 196 0.23 4.76 -10.96
N CYS A 197 -0.10 5.51 -9.92
CA CYS A 197 -1.26 5.26 -9.08
C CYS A 197 -2.10 6.54 -9.00
N GLY A 198 -3.35 6.48 -9.43
CA GLY A 198 -4.26 7.63 -9.42
C GLY A 198 -3.68 8.86 -10.14
N LYS A 199 -3.07 8.66 -11.31
CA LYS A 199 -2.40 9.68 -12.14
C LYS A 199 -1.11 10.27 -11.55
N VAL A 200 -0.63 9.76 -10.42
CA VAL A 200 0.62 10.20 -9.79
C VAL A 200 1.69 9.14 -9.97
N VAL A 201 2.89 9.57 -10.32
CA VAL A 201 4.06 8.69 -10.30
C VAL A 201 4.51 8.49 -8.88
N VAL A 202 4.55 7.23 -8.44
CA VAL A 202 5.04 6.83 -7.12
C VAL A 202 6.33 6.05 -7.29
N ARG A 203 7.35 6.48 -6.61
CA ARG A 203 8.65 5.85 -6.60
C ARG A 203 8.89 5.19 -5.24
N PRO A 204 9.44 3.96 -5.16
CA PRO A 204 9.83 3.37 -3.88
C PRO A 204 10.68 4.33 -3.05
N GLY A 205 10.31 4.50 -1.77
CA GLY A 205 10.99 5.40 -0.85
C GLY A 205 10.45 6.84 -0.79
N ASP A 206 9.51 7.23 -1.65
CA ASP A 206 8.76 8.48 -1.49
C ASP A 206 7.92 8.44 -0.20
N ALA A 207 7.67 9.58 0.42
CA ALA A 207 6.77 9.62 1.56
C ALA A 207 5.31 9.63 1.08
N ILE A 208 4.53 8.75 1.68
CA ILE A 208 3.08 8.66 1.47
C ILE A 208 2.39 9.14 2.73
N ILE A 209 1.60 10.19 2.61
CA ILE A 209 0.81 10.74 3.71
C ILE A 209 -0.66 10.65 3.33
N GLY A 210 -1.45 10.00 4.18
CA GLY A 210 -2.89 9.84 4.00
C GLY A 210 -3.67 10.31 5.21
N ASP A 211 -4.76 11.02 4.96
CA ASP A 211 -5.73 11.44 5.96
C ASP A 211 -7.17 11.31 5.44
N GLN A 212 -8.10 12.06 6.03
CA GLN A 212 -9.52 11.98 5.66
C GLN A 212 -9.82 12.57 4.27
N ASP A 213 -8.98 13.47 3.77
CA ASP A 213 -9.20 14.14 2.48
C ASP A 213 -8.60 13.35 1.30
N GLY A 214 -7.60 12.50 1.56
CA GLY A 214 -6.99 11.67 0.54
C GLY A 214 -5.56 11.27 0.86
N VAL A 215 -4.76 11.10 -0.21
CA VAL A 215 -3.36 10.66 -0.11
C VAL A 215 -2.48 11.54 -0.97
N VAL A 216 -1.38 11.98 -0.38
CA VAL A 216 -0.34 12.77 -1.05
C VAL A 216 0.95 11.98 -1.14
N VAL A 217 1.60 12.08 -2.29
CA VAL A 217 2.96 11.57 -2.53
C VAL A 217 3.93 12.73 -2.40
N VAL A 218 4.83 12.66 -1.42
CA VAL A 218 5.92 13.62 -1.28
C VAL A 218 7.20 12.97 -1.79
N PRO A 219 7.70 13.37 -2.97
CA PRO A 219 8.90 12.78 -3.55
C PRO A 219 10.12 12.95 -2.65
N ALA A 220 10.87 11.88 -2.44
CA ALA A 220 12.01 11.87 -1.53
C ALA A 220 13.04 12.96 -1.85
N ALA A 221 13.22 13.27 -3.15
CA ALA A 221 14.19 14.28 -3.60
C ALA A 221 13.87 15.70 -3.14
N VAL A 222 12.62 16.00 -2.80
CA VAL A 222 12.17 17.36 -2.42
C VAL A 222 11.50 17.40 -1.05
N ALA A 223 11.44 16.28 -0.34
CA ALA A 223 10.66 16.10 0.88
C ALA A 223 11.03 17.10 1.99
N GLU A 224 12.32 17.39 2.16
CA GLU A 224 12.79 18.36 3.14
C GLU A 224 12.27 19.78 2.84
N LYS A 225 12.35 20.17 1.57
CA LYS A 225 11.87 21.50 1.14
C LYS A 225 10.35 21.62 1.24
N VAL A 226 9.64 20.56 0.89
CA VAL A 226 8.18 20.50 1.06
C VAL A 226 7.81 20.68 2.54
N TYR A 227 8.50 19.96 3.45
CA TYR A 227 8.27 20.10 4.88
C TYR A 227 8.46 21.55 5.34
N GLU A 228 9.57 22.19 4.98
CA GLU A 228 9.85 23.58 5.39
C GLU A 228 8.72 24.55 4.98
N ILE A 229 8.27 24.45 3.72
CA ILE A 229 7.22 25.31 3.19
C ILE A 229 5.88 25.02 3.84
N ALA A 230 5.49 23.75 3.88
CA ALA A 230 4.21 23.32 4.43
C ALA A 230 4.08 23.64 5.93
N HIS A 231 5.12 23.37 6.71
CA HIS A 231 5.14 23.69 8.13
C HIS A 231 5.04 25.21 8.38
N GLY A 232 5.78 26.01 7.59
CA GLY A 232 5.70 27.48 7.70
C GLY A 232 4.29 27.99 7.41
N ARG A 233 3.58 27.40 6.45
CA ARG A 233 2.18 27.75 6.15
C ARG A 233 1.23 27.38 7.29
N GLU A 234 1.33 26.18 7.86
CA GLU A 234 0.48 25.76 8.99
C GLU A 234 0.65 26.68 10.19
N VAL A 235 1.87 27.11 10.49
CA VAL A 235 2.10 28.09 11.58
C VAL A 235 1.37 29.40 11.32
N VAL A 236 1.40 29.89 10.09
CA VAL A 236 0.67 31.13 9.72
C VAL A 236 -0.84 30.91 9.77
N GLU A 237 -1.33 29.77 9.29
CA GLU A 237 -2.75 29.45 9.33
C GLU A 237 -3.30 29.35 10.74
N GLU A 238 -2.56 28.79 11.69
CA GLU A 238 -2.97 28.73 13.11
C GLU A 238 -3.10 30.13 13.70
N ILE A 239 -2.20 31.07 13.36
CA ILE A 239 -2.30 32.48 13.78
C ILE A 239 -3.56 33.13 13.19
N ILE A 240 -3.81 32.90 11.89
CA ILE A 240 -5.00 33.45 11.20
C ILE A 240 -6.27 32.88 11.81
N LYS A 241 -6.33 31.57 12.04
CA LYS A 241 -7.50 30.92 12.69
C LYS A 241 -7.76 31.48 14.09
N ALA A 242 -6.72 31.66 14.88
CA ALA A 242 -6.84 32.24 16.22
C ALA A 242 -7.39 33.69 16.16
N GLU A 243 -6.91 34.50 15.22
CA GLU A 243 -7.40 35.87 15.02
C GLU A 243 -8.86 35.89 14.54
N LEU A 244 -9.25 35.02 13.61
CA LEU A 244 -10.63 34.92 13.12
C LEU A 244 -11.62 34.50 14.22
N VAL A 245 -11.19 33.65 15.15
CA VAL A 245 -12.01 33.26 16.31
C VAL A 245 -12.16 34.42 17.28
N ALA A 246 -11.09 35.20 17.52
CA ALA A 246 -11.12 36.34 18.42
C ALA A 246 -11.86 37.55 17.82
N ASN A 247 -11.68 37.81 16.55
CA ASN A 247 -12.18 38.95 15.80
C ASN A 247 -12.83 38.49 14.49
N PRO A 248 -14.10 38.01 14.51
CA PRO A 248 -14.76 37.50 13.30
C PRO A 248 -14.85 38.57 12.21
N GLY A 249 -14.26 38.26 11.04
CA GLY A 249 -14.18 39.14 9.88
C GLY A 249 -13.65 38.43 8.65
N PRO A 250 -13.44 39.10 7.53
CA PRO A 250 -12.78 38.51 6.37
C PRO A 250 -11.34 38.13 6.72
N PRO A 251 -10.83 37.00 6.20
CA PRO A 251 -9.48 36.54 6.49
C PRO A 251 -8.41 37.33 5.70
N GLY A 252 -8.35 38.60 5.88
CA GLY A 252 -7.32 39.49 5.37
C GLY A 252 -7.32 39.74 3.88
#